data_210baf26d3cc35f416a85ad9532da357
#
_entry.id   210baf26d3cc35f416a85ad9532da357
#
_cell.length_a   1.000
_cell.length_b   1.000
_cell.length_c   1.000
_cell.angle_alpha   90.00
_cell.angle_beta   90.00
_cell.angle_gamma   90.00
#
_symmetry.space_group_name_H-M   'P 1'
#
loop_
_entity.id
_entity.type
_entity.pdbx_description
1 polymer ?
#
loop_
_entity_poly.entity_id
_entity_poly.type
_entity_poly.pdbx_seq_one_letter_code
_entity_poly.pdbx_strand_id
1 'polypeptide(L)'
;MIKKTLYFGNPAYLNLRDRQLVLRLPEVEQASNLSATFKQKAERTIPIEDIGIVVLDHQRITITQGLLAKLLDNECAVITCDERRMPTGLLLPLTGNTLQSERFRQQIESSLPLRKQLWQQTIQQKILNQAAVLQRCSHYETRCMKVWSEEVKSGDTSNLEARAAVYYWQHFFPTHPLFVRDREATDPNQLFNYGYAILRAVIARALVVSGLLPTLGLHHHNRYNAYCLADDIMEPYRPFVDKLVFQLVTQYDFWAENAILTTELKRELLSIPTLDVIIGGKRSPLMVAAGITTASLAKCFAGEQRKRIFPQFT
;
A
#
# COMPACT_ATOMS: atom_id res chain seq x y z
N MET A 1 -6.79 0.46 17.63
CA MET A 1 -6.24 1.83 17.39
C MET A 1 -5.71 1.89 15.97
N ILE A 2 -5.92 3.01 15.25
CA ILE A 2 -5.39 3.21 13.90
C ILE A 2 -3.94 3.64 14.05
N LYS A 3 -3.00 2.82 13.53
CA LYS A 3 -1.56 3.15 13.59
C LYS A 3 -1.22 4.28 12.61
N LYS A 4 -0.29 5.15 13.00
CA LYS A 4 0.14 6.32 12.24
C LYS A 4 1.13 5.95 11.13
N THR A 5 1.09 6.72 10.04
CA THR A 5 2.16 6.77 9.03
C THR A 5 3.03 7.97 9.31
N LEU A 6 4.34 7.75 9.47
CA LEU A 6 5.33 8.82 9.67
C LEU A 6 6.16 8.99 8.42
N TYR A 7 6.36 10.25 8.03
CA TYR A 7 7.15 10.62 6.87
C TYR A 7 8.28 11.56 7.27
N PHE A 8 9.50 11.19 6.91
CA PHE A 8 10.69 11.97 7.16
C PHE A 8 11.32 12.39 5.82
N GLY A 9 11.00 13.60 5.35
CA GLY A 9 11.47 14.17 4.09
C GLY A 9 12.62 15.17 4.25
N ASN A 10 13.11 15.38 5.48
CA ASN A 10 14.20 16.28 5.81
C ASN A 10 15.29 15.54 6.61
N PRO A 11 16.52 16.10 6.71
CA PRO A 11 17.54 15.55 7.58
C PRO A 11 17.01 15.37 9.01
N ALA A 12 17.27 14.22 9.61
CA ALA A 12 16.75 13.88 10.93
C ALA A 12 17.64 12.86 11.64
N TYR A 13 17.71 12.96 12.96
CA TYR A 13 18.24 11.94 13.84
C TYR A 13 17.08 11.25 14.55
N LEU A 14 16.93 9.92 14.30
CA LEU A 14 15.83 9.10 14.82
C LEU A 14 16.40 8.09 15.82
N ASN A 15 15.97 8.19 17.06
CA ASN A 15 16.46 7.37 18.16
C ASN A 15 15.31 6.73 18.92
N LEU A 16 15.61 5.68 19.69
CA LEU A 16 14.70 5.07 20.64
C LEU A 16 15.00 5.59 22.06
N ARG A 17 13.95 6.05 22.78
CA ARG A 17 14.01 6.35 24.21
C ARG A 17 12.64 6.07 24.83
N ASP A 18 12.58 5.36 25.95
CA ASP A 18 11.36 5.09 26.72
C ASP A 18 10.20 4.53 25.86
N ARG A 19 10.49 3.56 24.99
CA ARG A 19 9.54 2.99 23.99
C ARG A 19 8.93 4.02 23.04
N GLN A 20 9.60 5.12 22.84
CA GLN A 20 9.19 6.18 21.90
C GLN A 20 10.25 6.37 20.83
N LEU A 21 9.79 6.64 19.60
CA LEU A 21 10.62 7.25 18.57
C LEU A 21 10.88 8.70 18.98
N VAL A 22 12.15 9.09 19.04
CA VAL A 22 12.59 10.45 19.32
C VAL A 22 13.16 11.04 18.04
N LEU A 23 12.55 12.12 17.56
CA LEU A 23 13.03 12.92 16.43
C LEU A 23 13.83 14.10 16.96
N ARG A 24 15.08 14.26 16.45
CA ARG A 24 15.92 15.42 16.64
C ARG A 24 16.29 16.01 15.29
N LEU A 25 16.31 17.34 15.23
CA LEU A 25 16.73 18.05 14.03
C LEU A 25 18.25 18.29 14.09
N PRO A 26 19.03 17.90 13.05
CA PRO A 26 20.48 18.12 13.03
C PRO A 26 20.89 19.58 13.27
N GLU A 27 20.13 20.52 12.75
CA GLU A 27 20.37 21.97 12.91
C GLU A 27 20.29 22.40 14.37
N VAL A 28 19.37 21.81 15.14
CA VAL A 28 19.23 22.10 16.59
C VAL A 28 20.33 21.41 17.39
N GLU A 29 20.65 20.15 17.06
CA GLU A 29 21.71 19.40 17.75
C GLU A 29 23.10 20.02 17.57
N GLN A 30 23.43 20.47 16.37
CA GLN A 30 24.72 21.04 16.01
C GLN A 30 24.89 22.51 16.44
N ALA A 31 23.80 23.19 16.79
CA ALA A 31 23.86 24.58 17.22
C ALA A 31 24.59 24.73 18.58
N SER A 32 25.74 25.35 18.60
CA SER A 32 26.55 25.57 19.81
C SER A 32 25.94 26.62 20.75
N ASN A 33 25.12 27.53 20.24
CA ASN A 33 24.49 28.63 20.97
C ASN A 33 23.18 28.22 21.69
N LEU A 34 22.71 27.03 21.51
CA LEU A 34 21.46 26.55 22.14
C LEU A 34 21.76 25.77 23.43
N SER A 35 21.02 26.06 24.49
CA SER A 35 21.12 25.32 25.75
C SER A 35 20.62 23.89 25.62
N ALA A 36 21.13 22.97 26.46
CA ALA A 36 20.67 21.57 26.49
C ALA A 36 19.16 21.47 26.77
N THR A 37 18.61 22.32 27.61
CA THR A 37 17.18 22.39 27.91
C THR A 37 16.35 22.79 26.68
N PHE A 38 16.86 23.71 25.86
CA PHE A 38 16.16 24.07 24.60
C PHE A 38 16.22 22.95 23.59
N LYS A 39 17.37 22.28 23.40
CA LYS A 39 17.52 21.11 22.53
C LYS A 39 16.53 20.00 22.91
N GLN A 40 16.41 19.71 24.20
CA GLN A 40 15.47 18.74 24.70
C GLN A 40 13.99 19.12 24.43
N LYS A 41 13.61 20.39 24.58
CA LYS A 41 12.26 20.88 24.26
C LYS A 41 11.94 20.85 22.76
N ALA A 42 12.96 20.92 21.92
CA ALA A 42 12.82 20.83 20.46
C ALA A 42 12.61 19.37 19.96
N GLU A 43 12.87 18.36 20.80
CA GLU A 43 12.59 16.97 20.46
C GLU A 43 11.11 16.73 20.23
N ARG A 44 10.79 15.81 19.33
CA ARG A 44 9.43 15.28 19.16
C ARG A 44 9.45 13.79 19.44
N THR A 45 8.48 13.33 20.22
CA THR A 45 8.39 11.92 20.59
C THR A 45 7.06 11.32 20.12
N ILE A 46 7.11 10.07 19.70
CA ILE A 46 5.94 9.32 19.23
C ILE A 46 6.02 7.90 19.81
N PRO A 47 4.98 7.42 20.54
CA PRO A 47 4.95 6.05 21.03
C PRO A 47 5.09 5.05 19.90
N ILE A 48 5.95 4.03 20.07
CA ILE A 48 6.20 3.01 19.03
C ILE A 48 4.92 2.25 18.69
N GLU A 49 4.07 1.99 19.68
CA GLU A 49 2.79 1.26 19.50
C GLU A 49 1.82 1.95 18.53
N ASP A 50 1.92 3.28 18.41
CA ASP A 50 1.10 4.08 17.50
C ASP A 50 1.59 4.03 16.05
N ILE A 51 2.80 3.49 15.78
CA ILE A 51 3.43 3.58 14.47
C ILE A 51 3.15 2.31 13.66
N GLY A 52 2.61 2.46 12.46
CA GLY A 52 2.36 1.36 11.53
C GLY A 52 3.28 1.36 10.32
N ILE A 53 3.61 2.55 9.82
CA ILE A 53 4.51 2.73 8.68
C ILE A 53 5.44 3.90 8.96
N VAL A 54 6.71 3.73 8.59
CA VAL A 54 7.72 4.80 8.57
C VAL A 54 8.26 4.93 7.16
N VAL A 55 8.28 6.15 6.62
CA VAL A 55 8.88 6.44 5.30
C VAL A 55 10.10 7.34 5.52
N LEU A 56 11.27 6.85 5.12
CA LEU A 56 12.55 7.55 5.18
C LEU A 56 12.86 8.08 3.79
N ASP A 57 12.52 9.36 3.53
CA ASP A 57 12.62 9.99 2.20
C ASP A 57 13.72 11.05 2.12
N HIS A 58 14.77 10.96 2.92
CA HIS A 58 15.91 11.83 2.82
C HIS A 58 17.22 11.09 3.10
N GLN A 59 18.24 11.27 2.25
CA GLN A 59 19.53 10.57 2.34
C GLN A 59 20.30 10.88 3.64
N ARG A 60 20.08 12.05 4.25
CA ARG A 60 20.73 12.47 5.50
C ARG A 60 19.90 12.15 6.74
N ILE A 61 19.11 11.07 6.71
CA ILE A 61 18.46 10.55 7.91
C ILE A 61 19.39 9.55 8.57
N THR A 62 19.60 9.72 9.87
CA THR A 62 20.29 8.75 10.71
C THR A 62 19.27 8.09 11.63
N ILE A 63 19.21 6.77 11.60
CA ILE A 63 18.33 5.97 12.46
C ILE A 63 19.14 4.96 13.25
N THR A 64 18.85 4.83 14.55
CA THR A 64 19.56 3.86 15.37
C THR A 64 19.04 2.45 15.16
N GLN A 65 19.92 1.47 15.26
CA GLN A 65 19.57 0.04 15.16
C GLN A 65 18.50 -0.35 16.21
N GLY A 66 18.62 0.15 17.45
CA GLY A 66 17.63 -0.12 18.51
C GLY A 66 16.22 0.40 18.15
N LEU A 67 16.10 1.54 17.44
CA LEU A 67 14.82 2.03 16.96
C LEU A 67 14.27 1.14 15.84
N LEU A 68 15.10 0.75 14.87
CA LEU A 68 14.69 -0.16 13.79
C LEU A 68 14.17 -1.48 14.35
N ALA A 69 14.93 -2.10 15.26
CA ALA A 69 14.52 -3.34 15.91
C ALA A 69 13.17 -3.20 16.63
N LYS A 70 12.97 -2.09 17.35
CA LYS A 70 11.72 -1.87 18.10
C LYS A 70 10.53 -1.55 17.20
N LEU A 71 10.73 -0.87 16.08
CA LEU A 71 9.69 -0.66 15.06
C LEU A 71 9.24 -1.99 14.47
N LEU A 72 10.18 -2.86 14.08
CA LEU A 72 9.88 -4.16 13.51
C LEU A 72 9.20 -5.09 14.53
N ASP A 73 9.67 -5.09 15.78
CA ASP A 73 9.03 -5.82 16.90
C ASP A 73 7.56 -5.39 17.13
N ASN A 74 7.23 -4.13 16.80
CA ASN A 74 5.87 -3.61 16.85
C ASN A 74 5.11 -3.77 15.50
N GLU A 75 5.58 -4.64 14.61
CA GLU A 75 4.97 -4.90 13.29
C GLU A 75 4.89 -3.65 12.40
N CYS A 76 5.80 -2.71 12.56
CA CYS A 76 5.89 -1.54 11.70
C CYS A 76 6.59 -1.91 10.38
N ALA A 77 6.11 -1.38 9.25
CA ALA A 77 6.84 -1.41 7.98
C ALA A 77 7.71 -0.16 7.86
N VAL A 78 8.98 -0.32 7.47
CA VAL A 78 9.89 0.80 7.22
C VAL A 78 10.22 0.84 5.74
N ILE A 79 9.87 1.95 5.08
CA ILE A 79 10.12 2.20 3.66
C ILE A 79 11.33 3.12 3.54
N THR A 80 12.28 2.75 2.70
CA THR A 80 13.39 3.62 2.29
C THR A 80 13.19 4.11 0.87
N CYS A 81 13.61 5.34 0.58
CA CYS A 81 13.51 5.93 -0.75
C CYS A 81 14.90 6.10 -1.38
N ASP A 82 14.95 6.08 -2.71
CA ASP A 82 16.15 6.31 -3.50
C ASP A 82 16.49 7.81 -3.63
N GLU A 83 17.49 8.15 -4.45
CA GLU A 83 17.93 9.51 -4.73
C GLU A 83 16.84 10.36 -5.42
N ARG A 84 15.94 9.71 -6.16
CA ARG A 84 14.77 10.33 -6.79
C ARG A 84 13.59 10.46 -5.84
N ARG A 85 13.79 10.09 -4.56
CA ARG A 85 12.78 10.10 -3.51
C ARG A 85 11.58 9.16 -3.81
N MET A 86 11.86 8.06 -4.53
CA MET A 86 10.88 7.02 -4.81
C MET A 86 11.10 5.82 -3.87
N PRO A 87 10.02 5.20 -3.36
CA PRO A 87 10.15 4.02 -2.51
C PRO A 87 10.89 2.88 -3.21
N THR A 88 12.00 2.44 -2.63
CA THR A 88 12.87 1.40 -3.21
C THR A 88 13.14 0.24 -2.28
N GLY A 89 13.11 0.45 -0.96
CA GLY A 89 13.33 -0.60 0.03
C GLY A 89 12.18 -0.72 1.02
N LEU A 90 11.96 -1.95 1.52
CA LEU A 90 10.92 -2.25 2.51
C LEU A 90 11.46 -3.23 3.55
N LEU A 91 11.53 -2.79 4.82
CA LEU A 91 11.83 -3.65 5.96
C LEU A 91 10.52 -4.09 6.61
N LEU A 92 10.40 -5.39 6.83
CA LEU A 92 9.26 -6.04 7.48
C LEU A 92 9.74 -6.91 8.64
N PRO A 93 8.89 -7.23 9.63
CA PRO A 93 9.23 -8.16 10.69
C PRO A 93 9.66 -9.53 10.13
N LEU A 94 10.73 -10.10 10.68
CA LEU A 94 11.17 -11.45 10.33
C LEU A 94 10.16 -12.51 10.83
N THR A 95 9.59 -12.27 12.00
CA THR A 95 8.56 -13.11 12.64
C THR A 95 7.34 -12.26 12.96
N GLY A 96 6.34 -12.28 12.07
CA GLY A 96 5.13 -11.48 12.23
C GLY A 96 3.94 -12.23 12.84
N ASN A 97 4.06 -13.56 13.03
CA ASN A 97 2.95 -14.39 13.50
C ASN A 97 3.42 -15.64 14.24
N THR A 98 2.75 -16.02 15.32
CA THR A 98 3.10 -17.19 16.13
C THR A 98 2.91 -18.53 15.39
N LEU A 99 2.00 -18.58 14.41
CA LEU A 99 1.73 -19.76 13.59
C LEU A 99 2.42 -19.67 12.20
N GLN A 100 3.45 -18.84 12.08
CA GLN A 100 4.08 -18.52 10.79
C GLN A 100 4.55 -19.76 10.02
N SER A 101 5.22 -20.70 10.69
CA SER A 101 5.73 -21.93 10.05
C SER A 101 4.59 -22.80 9.48
N GLU A 102 3.51 -22.96 10.24
CA GLU A 102 2.34 -23.71 9.80
C GLU A 102 1.66 -23.03 8.59
N ARG A 103 1.46 -21.72 8.66
CA ARG A 103 0.82 -20.94 7.58
C ARG A 103 1.67 -20.89 6.32
N PHE A 104 3.00 -20.86 6.45
CA PHE A 104 3.90 -20.97 5.29
C PHE A 104 3.72 -22.32 4.59
N ARG A 105 3.64 -23.42 5.36
CA ARG A 105 3.40 -24.74 4.80
C ARG A 105 2.04 -24.81 4.10
N GLN A 106 0.96 -24.34 4.74
CA GLN A 106 -0.38 -24.29 4.13
C GLN A 106 -0.41 -23.48 2.84
N GLN A 107 0.30 -22.35 2.80
CA GLN A 107 0.42 -21.52 1.59
C GLN A 107 1.20 -22.24 0.48
N ILE A 108 2.34 -22.84 0.79
CA ILE A 108 3.21 -23.53 -0.17
C ILE A 108 2.51 -24.75 -0.76
N GLU A 109 1.85 -25.53 0.07
CA GLU A 109 1.13 -26.77 -0.30
C GLU A 109 -0.26 -26.51 -0.90
N SER A 110 -0.69 -25.22 -0.97
CA SER A 110 -2.00 -24.88 -1.53
C SER A 110 -2.15 -25.37 -2.97
N SER A 111 -3.27 -26.02 -3.26
CA SER A 111 -3.53 -26.60 -4.58
C SER A 111 -3.70 -25.53 -5.66
N LEU A 112 -3.31 -25.86 -6.89
CA LEU A 112 -3.49 -24.98 -8.05
C LEU A 112 -4.97 -24.58 -8.26
N PRO A 113 -5.98 -25.46 -8.12
CA PRO A 113 -7.38 -25.07 -8.19
C PRO A 113 -7.77 -24.02 -7.15
N LEU A 114 -7.30 -24.15 -5.89
CA LEU A 114 -7.55 -23.16 -4.85
C LEU A 114 -6.96 -21.79 -5.23
N ARG A 115 -5.70 -21.75 -5.66
CA ARG A 115 -5.04 -20.50 -6.09
C ARG A 115 -5.79 -19.82 -7.24
N LYS A 116 -6.22 -20.60 -8.24
CA LYS A 116 -7.01 -20.09 -9.37
C LYS A 116 -8.37 -19.54 -8.94
N GLN A 117 -9.06 -20.18 -7.98
CA GLN A 117 -10.31 -19.67 -7.42
C GLN A 117 -10.12 -18.40 -6.60
N LEU A 118 -9.03 -18.32 -5.83
CA LEU A 118 -8.68 -17.12 -5.09
C LEU A 118 -8.30 -15.96 -6.04
N TRP A 119 -7.62 -16.25 -7.14
CA TRP A 119 -7.35 -15.25 -8.18
C TRP A 119 -8.63 -14.73 -8.82
N GLN A 120 -9.53 -15.63 -9.22
CA GLN A 120 -10.85 -15.24 -9.72
C GLN A 120 -11.55 -14.23 -8.82
N GLN A 121 -11.63 -14.49 -7.52
CA GLN A 121 -12.25 -13.58 -6.55
C GLN A 121 -11.53 -12.23 -6.49
N THR A 122 -10.19 -12.22 -6.62
CA THR A 122 -9.39 -10.99 -6.65
C THR A 122 -9.79 -10.13 -7.84
N ILE A 123 -9.87 -10.73 -9.03
CA ILE A 123 -10.16 -10.00 -10.26
C ILE A 123 -11.62 -9.53 -10.31
N GLN A 124 -12.55 -10.36 -9.87
CA GLN A 124 -13.95 -9.95 -9.72
C GLN A 124 -14.08 -8.67 -8.89
N GLN A 125 -13.45 -8.64 -7.71
CA GLN A 125 -13.51 -7.46 -6.84
C GLN A 125 -12.74 -6.27 -7.40
N LYS A 126 -11.58 -6.48 -8.05
CA LYS A 126 -10.85 -5.42 -8.75
C LYS A 126 -11.74 -4.71 -9.77
N ILE A 127 -12.38 -5.48 -10.66
CA ILE A 127 -13.23 -4.94 -11.72
C ILE A 127 -14.41 -4.16 -11.14
N LEU A 128 -15.07 -4.68 -10.08
CA LEU A 128 -16.16 -3.97 -9.39
C LEU A 128 -15.69 -2.65 -8.78
N ASN A 129 -14.51 -2.64 -8.15
CA ASN A 129 -13.96 -1.41 -7.58
C ASN A 129 -13.53 -0.41 -8.65
N GLN A 130 -12.97 -0.86 -9.77
CA GLN A 130 -12.68 -0.01 -10.94
C GLN A 130 -13.96 0.60 -11.50
N ALA A 131 -15.03 -0.19 -11.67
CA ALA A 131 -16.32 0.30 -12.12
C ALA A 131 -16.87 1.39 -11.18
N ALA A 132 -16.76 1.21 -9.87
CA ALA A 132 -17.19 2.19 -8.89
C ALA A 132 -16.40 3.50 -8.97
N VAL A 133 -15.10 3.45 -9.28
CA VAL A 133 -14.28 4.65 -9.48
C VAL A 133 -14.67 5.39 -10.75
N LEU A 134 -14.81 4.71 -11.88
CA LEU A 134 -15.24 5.34 -13.14
C LEU A 134 -16.60 6.04 -12.99
N GLN A 135 -17.54 5.39 -12.34
CA GLN A 135 -18.86 5.97 -12.12
C GLN A 135 -18.80 7.25 -11.27
N ARG A 136 -17.90 7.31 -10.27
CA ARG A 136 -17.81 8.44 -9.33
C ARG A 136 -16.92 9.57 -9.81
N CYS A 137 -15.80 9.25 -10.45
CA CYS A 137 -14.78 10.21 -10.84
C CYS A 137 -15.02 10.73 -12.25
N SER A 138 -15.37 9.84 -13.18
CA SER A 138 -15.48 10.14 -14.59
C SER A 138 -16.94 10.16 -15.09
N HIS A 139 -17.90 9.80 -14.24
CA HIS A 139 -19.33 9.67 -14.55
C HIS A 139 -19.60 8.77 -15.77
N TYR A 140 -18.76 7.76 -15.98
CA TYR A 140 -18.82 6.90 -17.14
C TYR A 140 -19.68 5.67 -16.93
N GLU A 141 -20.26 5.12 -18.02
CA GLU A 141 -21.09 3.91 -17.97
C GLU A 141 -20.22 2.68 -17.59
N THR A 142 -20.66 1.90 -16.61
CA THR A 142 -19.88 0.79 -16.06
C THR A 142 -20.61 -0.56 -16.07
N ARG A 143 -21.79 -0.64 -16.73
CA ARG A 143 -22.59 -1.87 -16.78
C ARG A 143 -21.80 -3.04 -17.39
N CYS A 144 -21.02 -2.79 -18.44
CA CYS A 144 -20.18 -3.82 -19.07
C CYS A 144 -19.16 -4.40 -18.07
N MET A 145 -18.53 -3.55 -17.24
CA MET A 145 -17.55 -4.02 -16.24
C MET A 145 -18.21 -4.89 -15.17
N LYS A 146 -19.45 -4.60 -14.76
CA LYS A 146 -20.20 -5.44 -13.83
C LYS A 146 -20.46 -6.83 -14.42
N VAL A 147 -20.90 -6.89 -15.69
CA VAL A 147 -21.07 -8.17 -16.40
C VAL A 147 -19.74 -8.91 -16.48
N TRP A 148 -18.64 -8.25 -16.88
CA TRP A 148 -17.32 -8.91 -16.95
C TRP A 148 -16.88 -9.45 -15.59
N SER A 149 -17.16 -8.74 -14.47
CA SER A 149 -16.80 -9.25 -13.15
C SER A 149 -17.51 -10.55 -12.80
N GLU A 150 -18.77 -10.72 -13.21
CA GLU A 150 -19.55 -11.95 -13.01
C GLU A 150 -19.07 -13.11 -13.91
N GLU A 151 -18.56 -12.77 -15.12
CA GLU A 151 -18.07 -13.74 -16.10
C GLU A 151 -16.64 -14.22 -15.84
N VAL A 152 -15.87 -13.62 -14.91
CA VAL A 152 -14.51 -14.05 -14.58
C VAL A 152 -14.53 -15.52 -14.13
N LYS A 153 -13.82 -16.37 -14.87
CA LYS A 153 -13.66 -17.80 -14.56
C LYS A 153 -12.44 -18.05 -13.68
N SER A 154 -12.36 -19.25 -13.13
CA SER A 154 -11.23 -19.69 -12.32
C SER A 154 -9.88 -19.48 -13.06
N GLY A 155 -8.99 -18.68 -12.47
CA GLY A 155 -7.71 -18.30 -13.07
C GLY A 155 -7.80 -17.25 -14.16
N ASP A 156 -8.97 -16.61 -14.35
CA ASP A 156 -9.24 -15.59 -15.39
C ASP A 156 -8.80 -16.01 -16.80
N THR A 157 -9.15 -17.22 -17.21
CA THR A 157 -8.74 -17.80 -18.49
C THR A 157 -9.24 -17.01 -19.73
N SER A 158 -10.23 -16.16 -19.55
CA SER A 158 -10.77 -15.27 -20.59
C SER A 158 -10.10 -13.90 -20.62
N ASN A 159 -9.12 -13.66 -19.74
CA ASN A 159 -8.36 -12.41 -19.60
C ASN A 159 -9.27 -11.18 -19.46
N LEU A 160 -10.33 -11.30 -18.67
CA LEU A 160 -11.27 -10.21 -18.39
C LEU A 160 -10.63 -9.10 -17.57
N GLU A 161 -9.59 -9.43 -16.79
CA GLU A 161 -8.76 -8.44 -16.11
C GLU A 161 -8.18 -7.42 -17.08
N ALA A 162 -7.50 -7.89 -18.13
CA ALA A 162 -6.88 -7.00 -19.13
C ALA A 162 -7.93 -6.20 -19.88
N ARG A 163 -9.05 -6.84 -20.27
CA ARG A 163 -10.16 -6.16 -20.93
C ARG A 163 -10.72 -5.02 -20.09
N ALA A 164 -10.97 -5.29 -18.81
CA ALA A 164 -11.48 -4.28 -17.87
C ALA A 164 -10.44 -3.17 -17.62
N ALA A 165 -9.15 -3.51 -17.55
CA ALA A 165 -8.08 -2.54 -17.36
C ALA A 165 -7.97 -1.59 -18.56
N VAL A 166 -8.05 -2.09 -19.81
CA VAL A 166 -8.07 -1.24 -21.02
C VAL A 166 -9.25 -0.27 -20.98
N TYR A 167 -10.46 -0.78 -20.74
CA TYR A 167 -11.66 0.05 -20.64
C TYR A 167 -11.52 1.09 -19.53
N TYR A 168 -11.03 0.69 -18.36
CA TYR A 168 -10.85 1.54 -17.21
C TYR A 168 -9.93 2.72 -17.50
N TRP A 169 -8.73 2.47 -18.03
CA TRP A 169 -7.75 3.52 -18.29
C TRP A 169 -8.14 4.44 -19.43
N GLN A 170 -8.84 3.92 -20.47
CA GLN A 170 -9.36 4.75 -21.56
C GLN A 170 -10.39 5.80 -21.09
N HIS A 171 -11.12 5.51 -20.01
CA HIS A 171 -12.19 6.38 -19.53
C HIS A 171 -11.88 7.04 -18.18
N PHE A 172 -10.69 6.80 -17.65
CA PHE A 172 -10.33 7.26 -16.31
C PHE A 172 -10.21 8.79 -16.23
N PHE A 173 -9.55 9.43 -17.19
CA PHE A 173 -9.43 10.88 -17.29
C PHE A 173 -10.20 11.41 -18.52
N PRO A 174 -11.46 11.82 -18.38
CA PRO A 174 -12.29 12.25 -19.52
C PRO A 174 -11.71 13.43 -20.30
N THR A 175 -11.01 14.33 -19.62
CA THR A 175 -10.36 15.51 -20.21
C THR A 175 -9.02 15.19 -20.88
N HIS A 176 -8.46 14.01 -20.65
CA HIS A 176 -7.17 13.56 -21.19
C HIS A 176 -7.27 12.14 -21.73
N PRO A 177 -8.01 11.94 -22.85
CA PRO A 177 -8.32 10.60 -23.37
C PRO A 177 -7.10 9.86 -23.93
N LEU A 178 -5.97 10.54 -24.10
CA LEU A 178 -4.70 9.96 -24.54
C LEU A 178 -3.84 9.48 -23.38
N PHE A 179 -4.31 9.57 -22.14
CA PHE A 179 -3.57 9.07 -20.99
C PHE A 179 -3.34 7.55 -21.09
N VAL A 180 -2.10 7.15 -20.92
CA VAL A 180 -1.69 5.75 -20.85
C VAL A 180 -1.06 5.49 -19.48
N ARG A 181 -1.53 4.45 -18.80
CA ARG A 181 -0.91 4.00 -17.57
C ARG A 181 0.41 3.29 -17.87
N ASP A 182 1.52 3.97 -17.62
CA ASP A 182 2.87 3.49 -17.84
C ASP A 182 3.72 3.65 -16.57
N ARG A 183 4.49 2.63 -16.22
CA ARG A 183 5.35 2.64 -15.02
C ARG A 183 6.58 3.53 -15.18
N GLU A 184 7.06 3.69 -16.40
CA GLU A 184 8.27 4.46 -16.70
C GLU A 184 7.97 5.94 -17.01
N ALA A 185 6.71 6.27 -17.32
CA ALA A 185 6.30 7.63 -17.59
C ALA A 185 6.20 8.49 -16.33
N THR A 186 6.36 9.79 -16.47
CA THR A 186 6.37 10.75 -15.36
C THR A 186 4.96 11.21 -15.00
N ASP A 187 4.24 11.88 -15.86
CA ASP A 187 3.01 12.61 -15.52
C ASP A 187 1.73 11.90 -16.02
N PRO A 188 0.72 11.75 -15.21
CA PRO A 188 0.63 11.69 -13.74
C PRO A 188 1.03 10.33 -13.16
N ASN A 189 1.70 9.52 -13.97
CA ASN A 189 2.07 8.14 -13.63
C ASN A 189 2.93 8.02 -12.37
N GLN A 190 3.78 9.03 -12.08
CA GLN A 190 4.57 9.06 -10.86
C GLN A 190 3.70 9.09 -9.57
N LEU A 191 2.51 9.70 -9.59
CA LEU A 191 1.59 9.69 -8.45
C LEU A 191 1.05 8.28 -8.20
N PHE A 192 0.65 7.56 -9.25
CA PHE A 192 0.25 6.16 -9.16
C PHE A 192 1.39 5.28 -8.67
N ASN A 193 2.60 5.47 -9.22
CA ASN A 193 3.77 4.67 -8.85
C ASN A 193 4.10 4.83 -7.35
N TYR A 194 4.12 6.07 -6.85
CA TYR A 194 4.34 6.35 -5.44
C TYR A 194 3.21 5.78 -4.57
N GLY A 195 1.96 6.06 -4.92
CA GLY A 195 0.79 5.55 -4.19
C GLY A 195 0.73 4.02 -4.14
N TYR A 196 1.03 3.34 -5.24
CA TYR A 196 1.08 1.88 -5.27
C TYR A 196 2.25 1.30 -4.47
N ALA A 197 3.37 2.00 -4.36
CA ALA A 197 4.47 1.57 -3.49
C ALA A 197 4.06 1.64 -2.02
N ILE A 198 3.36 2.69 -1.59
CA ILE A 198 2.78 2.79 -0.24
C ILE A 198 1.73 1.68 -0.01
N LEU A 199 0.81 1.48 -0.96
CA LEU A 199 -0.18 0.42 -0.87
C LEU A 199 0.47 -0.97 -0.76
N ARG A 200 1.49 -1.25 -1.57
CA ARG A 200 2.26 -2.51 -1.50
C ARG A 200 2.84 -2.73 -0.11
N ALA A 201 3.42 -1.70 0.52
CA ALA A 201 3.96 -1.80 1.86
C ALA A 201 2.87 -2.11 2.91
N VAL A 202 1.68 -1.49 2.80
CA VAL A 202 0.52 -1.79 3.66
C VAL A 202 0.12 -3.26 3.53
N ILE A 203 -0.02 -3.75 2.31
CA ILE A 203 -0.44 -5.15 2.04
C ILE A 203 0.65 -6.14 2.45
N ALA A 204 1.93 -5.88 2.13
CA ALA A 204 3.04 -6.75 2.51
C ALA A 204 3.16 -6.88 4.04
N ARG A 205 3.04 -5.76 4.76
CA ARG A 205 2.95 -5.76 6.22
C ARG A 205 1.79 -6.61 6.72
N ALA A 206 0.59 -6.43 6.18
CA ALA A 206 -0.59 -7.19 6.57
C ALA A 206 -0.43 -8.70 6.32
N LEU A 207 0.22 -9.09 5.21
CA LEU A 207 0.55 -10.48 4.89
C LEU A 207 1.49 -11.09 5.94
N VAL A 208 2.59 -10.39 6.27
CA VAL A 208 3.56 -10.86 7.29
C VAL A 208 2.90 -11.02 8.66
N VAL A 209 2.09 -10.04 9.10
CA VAL A 209 1.31 -10.11 10.34
C VAL A 209 0.30 -11.26 10.33
N SER A 210 -0.25 -11.57 9.14
CA SER A 210 -1.12 -12.74 8.96
C SER A 210 -0.35 -14.07 8.82
N GLY A 211 0.98 -14.07 8.94
CA GLY A 211 1.82 -15.26 8.83
C GLY A 211 1.96 -15.79 7.40
N LEU A 212 1.83 -14.93 6.39
CA LEU A 212 1.95 -15.32 4.98
C LEU A 212 3.22 -14.75 4.35
N LEU A 213 3.76 -15.48 3.37
CA LEU A 213 4.91 -15.05 2.56
C LEU A 213 4.45 -14.06 1.47
N PRO A 214 4.90 -12.80 1.48
CA PRO A 214 4.51 -11.83 0.46
C PRO A 214 4.99 -12.19 -0.96
N THR A 215 5.97 -13.10 -1.07
CA THR A 215 6.65 -13.49 -2.32
C THR A 215 5.85 -14.48 -3.15
N LEU A 216 5.13 -15.42 -2.52
CA LEU A 216 4.48 -16.53 -3.23
C LEU A 216 3.09 -16.13 -3.71
N GLY A 217 2.98 -15.63 -4.94
CA GLY A 217 1.74 -15.16 -5.55
C GLY A 217 0.71 -16.26 -5.85
N LEU A 218 -0.55 -15.83 -5.98
CA LEU A 218 -1.64 -16.65 -6.48
C LEU A 218 -1.56 -16.81 -8.00
N HIS A 219 -1.20 -15.72 -8.69
CA HIS A 219 -1.14 -15.58 -10.15
C HIS A 219 0.22 -15.09 -10.63
N HIS A 220 0.76 -14.01 -10.06
CA HIS A 220 2.07 -13.50 -10.46
C HIS A 220 3.20 -14.41 -9.98
N HIS A 221 4.11 -14.76 -10.92
CA HIS A 221 5.24 -15.67 -10.67
C HIS A 221 6.56 -15.13 -11.20
N ASN A 222 6.69 -13.80 -11.32
CA ASN A 222 7.93 -13.20 -11.79
C ASN A 222 9.05 -13.46 -10.77
N ARG A 223 10.11 -14.17 -11.20
CA ARG A 223 11.27 -14.55 -10.37
C ARG A 223 12.04 -13.36 -9.79
N TYR A 224 11.90 -12.18 -10.39
CA TYR A 224 12.56 -10.95 -9.94
C TYR A 224 11.69 -10.12 -8.99
N ASN A 225 10.43 -10.48 -8.80
CA ASN A 225 9.52 -9.77 -7.93
C ASN A 225 9.42 -10.46 -6.56
N ALA A 226 9.99 -9.82 -5.53
CA ALA A 226 9.94 -10.31 -4.16
C ALA A 226 8.54 -10.19 -3.51
N TYR A 227 7.57 -9.54 -4.15
CA TYR A 227 6.27 -9.19 -3.60
C TYR A 227 5.09 -9.68 -4.45
N CYS A 228 5.22 -10.81 -5.15
CA CYS A 228 4.17 -11.32 -6.04
C CYS A 228 2.82 -11.47 -5.34
N LEU A 229 2.76 -12.00 -4.11
CA LEU A 229 1.48 -12.11 -3.39
C LEU A 229 0.96 -10.74 -2.94
N ALA A 230 1.84 -9.85 -2.51
CA ALA A 230 1.41 -8.51 -2.16
C ALA A 230 0.80 -7.79 -3.37
N ASP A 231 1.40 -7.95 -4.55
CA ASP A 231 0.87 -7.40 -5.80
C ASP A 231 -0.47 -8.02 -6.19
N ASP A 232 -0.65 -9.35 -6.00
CA ASP A 232 -1.94 -10.01 -6.23
C ASP A 232 -3.03 -9.49 -5.29
N ILE A 233 -2.71 -9.34 -4.00
CA ILE A 233 -3.69 -8.96 -2.99
C ILE A 233 -4.01 -7.47 -3.03
N MET A 234 -3.10 -6.62 -3.51
CA MET A 234 -3.37 -5.19 -3.65
C MET A 234 -4.31 -4.84 -4.83
N GLU A 235 -4.54 -5.76 -5.78
CA GLU A 235 -5.34 -5.45 -6.97
C GLU A 235 -6.74 -4.86 -6.66
N PRO A 236 -7.55 -5.41 -5.74
CA PRO A 236 -8.83 -4.80 -5.36
C PRO A 236 -8.70 -3.46 -4.60
N TYR A 237 -7.51 -3.15 -4.09
CA TYR A 237 -7.22 -1.91 -3.36
C TYR A 237 -6.71 -0.79 -4.27
N ARG A 238 -6.10 -1.12 -5.45
CA ARG A 238 -5.58 -0.12 -6.39
C ARG A 238 -6.60 0.96 -6.73
N PRO A 239 -7.89 0.66 -6.99
CA PRO A 239 -8.87 1.69 -7.33
C PRO A 239 -9.08 2.76 -6.24
N PHE A 240 -8.79 2.47 -4.97
CA PHE A 240 -8.84 3.49 -3.91
C PHE A 240 -7.71 4.50 -4.03
N VAL A 241 -6.52 4.03 -4.40
CA VAL A 241 -5.38 4.89 -4.73
C VAL A 241 -5.67 5.68 -6.00
N ASP A 242 -6.23 5.03 -7.03
CA ASP A 242 -6.58 5.67 -8.30
C ASP A 242 -7.54 6.84 -8.07
N LYS A 243 -8.57 6.63 -7.24
CA LYS A 243 -9.51 7.71 -6.86
C LYS A 243 -8.78 8.90 -6.21
N LEU A 244 -7.86 8.63 -5.28
CA LEU A 244 -7.07 9.68 -4.64
C LEU A 244 -6.20 10.41 -5.68
N VAL A 245 -5.52 9.69 -6.56
CA VAL A 245 -4.70 10.29 -7.64
C VAL A 245 -5.57 11.13 -8.58
N PHE A 246 -6.77 10.65 -8.95
CA PHE A 246 -7.71 11.43 -9.76
C PHE A 246 -8.02 12.78 -9.11
N GLN A 247 -8.30 12.79 -7.80
CA GLN A 247 -8.58 14.01 -7.05
C GLN A 247 -7.37 14.96 -7.04
N LEU A 248 -6.17 14.43 -6.80
CA LEU A 248 -4.93 15.22 -6.79
C LEU A 248 -4.62 15.83 -8.15
N VAL A 249 -4.74 15.03 -9.23
CA VAL A 249 -4.52 15.50 -10.60
C VAL A 249 -5.49 16.64 -10.97
N THR A 250 -6.75 16.52 -10.54
CA THR A 250 -7.78 17.55 -10.80
C THR A 250 -7.54 18.80 -9.95
N GLN A 251 -7.12 18.64 -8.70
CA GLN A 251 -6.95 19.76 -7.76
C GLN A 251 -5.70 20.58 -8.06
N TYR A 252 -4.61 19.94 -8.49
CA TYR A 252 -3.29 20.58 -8.64
C TYR A 252 -2.89 20.80 -10.10
N ASP A 253 -3.80 20.60 -11.06
CA ASP A 253 -3.53 20.69 -12.51
C ASP A 253 -2.23 19.97 -12.92
N PHE A 254 -2.14 18.69 -12.58
CA PHE A 254 -0.92 17.89 -12.74
C PHE A 254 -0.60 17.54 -14.21
N TRP A 255 -1.27 18.16 -15.15
CA TRP A 255 -1.02 18.05 -16.60
C TRP A 255 -0.08 19.13 -17.15
N ALA A 256 0.28 20.13 -16.32
CA ALA A 256 1.21 21.17 -16.72
C ALA A 256 2.61 20.58 -17.00
N GLU A 257 3.33 21.17 -17.96
CA GLU A 257 4.71 20.80 -18.27
C GLU A 257 5.58 20.87 -17.00
N ASN A 258 6.36 19.80 -16.74
CA ASN A 258 7.24 19.67 -15.58
C ASN A 258 6.52 19.52 -14.21
N ALA A 259 5.32 18.95 -14.16
CA ALA A 259 4.71 18.62 -12.89
C ALA A 259 5.59 17.68 -12.08
N ILE A 260 5.95 18.09 -10.86
CA ILE A 260 6.87 17.37 -9.98
C ILE A 260 6.09 16.79 -8.79
N LEU A 261 6.46 15.59 -8.35
CA LEU A 261 5.95 14.99 -7.13
C LEU A 261 6.46 15.73 -5.90
N THR A 262 5.75 16.78 -5.49
CA THR A 262 6.12 17.65 -4.37
C THR A 262 5.94 16.94 -3.02
N THR A 263 6.55 17.48 -1.96
CA THR A 263 6.36 16.99 -0.58
C THR A 263 4.89 17.05 -0.15
N GLU A 264 4.13 18.03 -0.64
CA GLU A 264 2.71 18.16 -0.36
C GLU A 264 1.90 17.02 -0.99
N LEU A 265 2.11 16.75 -2.28
CA LEU A 265 1.48 15.62 -2.97
C LEU A 265 1.83 14.27 -2.33
N LYS A 266 3.08 14.09 -1.91
CA LYS A 266 3.49 12.91 -1.14
C LYS A 266 2.73 12.80 0.18
N ARG A 267 2.53 13.91 0.89
CA ARG A 267 1.75 13.92 2.14
C ARG A 267 0.31 13.45 1.91
N GLU A 268 -0.32 13.89 0.82
CA GLU A 268 -1.66 13.42 0.45
C GLU A 268 -1.66 11.91 0.14
N LEU A 269 -0.69 11.43 -0.64
CA LEU A 269 -0.56 10.00 -0.95
C LEU A 269 -0.23 9.15 0.29
N LEU A 270 0.43 9.70 1.31
CA LEU A 270 0.68 9.02 2.58
C LEU A 270 -0.58 8.86 3.45
N SER A 271 -1.71 9.45 3.06
CA SER A 271 -3.02 9.19 3.66
C SER A 271 -3.62 7.83 3.25
N ILE A 272 -3.07 7.15 2.24
CA ILE A 272 -3.57 5.86 1.72
C ILE A 272 -3.88 4.84 2.82
N PRO A 273 -3.04 4.61 3.85
CA PRO A 273 -3.36 3.66 4.91
C PRO A 273 -4.62 4.00 5.72
N THR A 274 -5.04 5.26 5.72
CA THR A 274 -6.20 5.77 6.47
C THR A 274 -7.42 6.03 5.59
N LEU A 275 -7.35 5.78 4.27
CA LEU A 275 -8.50 5.92 3.37
C LEU A 275 -9.65 5.03 3.85
N ASP A 276 -10.85 5.57 3.82
CA ASP A 276 -12.06 4.84 4.17
C ASP A 276 -12.46 3.85 3.09
N VAL A 277 -12.67 2.61 3.49
CA VAL A 277 -13.18 1.52 2.67
C VAL A 277 -14.31 0.80 3.41
N ILE A 278 -15.21 0.14 2.69
CA ILE A 278 -16.17 -0.79 3.28
C ILE A 278 -15.59 -2.20 3.23
N ILE A 279 -15.50 -2.87 4.37
CA ILE A 279 -15.06 -4.25 4.45
C ILE A 279 -15.96 -5.03 5.43
N GLY A 280 -16.48 -6.18 4.97
CA GLY A 280 -17.44 -6.95 5.76
C GLY A 280 -18.68 -6.13 6.18
N GLY A 281 -19.12 -5.20 5.33
CA GLY A 281 -20.26 -4.31 5.58
C GLY A 281 -19.98 -3.16 6.54
N LYS A 282 -18.72 -2.96 6.99
CA LYS A 282 -18.35 -1.90 7.92
C LYS A 282 -17.34 -0.94 7.31
N ARG A 283 -17.47 0.36 7.61
CA ARG A 283 -16.48 1.37 7.27
C ARG A 283 -15.23 1.18 8.12
N SER A 284 -14.08 1.14 7.49
CA SER A 284 -12.80 0.91 8.15
C SER A 284 -11.67 1.60 7.39
N PRO A 285 -10.58 1.99 8.05
CA PRO A 285 -9.37 2.43 7.37
C PRO A 285 -8.77 1.32 6.49
N LEU A 286 -8.20 1.69 5.34
CA LEU A 286 -7.62 0.74 4.37
C LEU A 286 -6.58 -0.20 5.03
N MET A 287 -5.74 0.30 5.93
CA MET A 287 -4.75 -0.53 6.67
C MET A 287 -5.43 -1.63 7.50
N VAL A 288 -6.56 -1.33 8.14
CA VAL A 288 -7.34 -2.32 8.92
C VAL A 288 -8.01 -3.32 7.97
N ALA A 289 -8.58 -2.83 6.88
CA ALA A 289 -9.18 -3.67 5.85
C ALA A 289 -8.16 -4.65 5.23
N ALA A 290 -6.93 -4.19 4.97
CA ALA A 290 -5.83 -5.05 4.50
C ALA A 290 -5.58 -6.23 5.45
N GLY A 291 -5.56 -5.98 6.77
CA GLY A 291 -5.44 -7.04 7.79
C GLY A 291 -6.60 -8.04 7.75
N ILE A 292 -7.83 -7.58 7.57
CA ILE A 292 -9.01 -8.46 7.44
C ILE A 292 -8.91 -9.32 6.17
N THR A 293 -8.51 -8.72 5.05
CA THR A 293 -8.34 -9.46 3.77
C THR A 293 -7.25 -10.52 3.90
N THR A 294 -6.08 -10.19 4.45
CA THR A 294 -4.96 -11.14 4.57
C THR A 294 -5.23 -12.24 5.59
N ALA A 295 -5.91 -11.94 6.70
CA ALA A 295 -6.37 -12.93 7.65
C ALA A 295 -7.39 -13.90 7.02
N SER A 296 -8.32 -13.39 6.19
CA SER A 296 -9.27 -14.23 5.45
C SER A 296 -8.56 -15.12 4.41
N LEU A 297 -7.48 -14.63 3.79
CA LEU A 297 -6.65 -15.40 2.87
C LEU A 297 -5.93 -16.56 3.61
N ALA A 298 -5.37 -16.29 4.80
CA ALA A 298 -4.73 -17.32 5.60
C ALA A 298 -5.71 -18.47 5.94
N LYS A 299 -6.95 -18.12 6.29
CA LYS A 299 -8.02 -19.11 6.50
C LYS A 299 -8.37 -19.91 5.24
N CYS A 300 -8.30 -19.28 4.06
CA CYS A 300 -8.49 -20.00 2.79
C CYS A 300 -7.38 -21.04 2.56
N PHE A 301 -6.12 -20.69 2.83
CA PHE A 301 -5.01 -21.63 2.73
C PHE A 301 -5.10 -22.77 3.76
N ALA A 302 -5.60 -22.47 4.96
CA ALA A 302 -5.85 -23.49 6.00
C ALA A 302 -7.08 -24.40 5.68
N GLY A 303 -7.85 -24.10 4.63
CA GLY A 303 -9.07 -24.87 4.29
C GLY A 303 -10.28 -24.53 5.17
N GLU A 304 -10.19 -23.53 6.05
CA GLU A 304 -11.25 -23.13 6.97
C GLU A 304 -12.38 -22.36 6.26
N GLN A 305 -12.07 -21.72 5.14
CA GLN A 305 -13.06 -21.01 4.31
C GLN A 305 -12.67 -21.01 2.83
N ARG A 306 -13.63 -20.71 1.95
CA ARG A 306 -13.41 -20.66 0.49
C ARG A 306 -13.50 -19.26 -0.10
N LYS A 307 -14.10 -18.32 0.62
CA LYS A 307 -14.29 -16.94 0.16
C LYS A 307 -13.44 -15.99 0.99
N ARG A 308 -12.76 -15.07 0.31
CA ARG A 308 -12.04 -13.97 0.96
C ARG A 308 -12.97 -12.77 1.19
N ILE A 309 -12.54 -11.92 2.10
CA ILE A 309 -13.18 -10.64 2.39
C ILE A 309 -12.36 -9.54 1.73
N PHE A 310 -13.01 -8.72 0.92
CA PHE A 310 -12.37 -7.67 0.15
C PHE A 310 -12.93 -6.29 0.48
N PRO A 311 -12.14 -5.21 0.23
CA PRO A 311 -12.66 -3.86 0.32
C PRO A 311 -13.63 -3.58 -0.82
N GLN A 312 -14.62 -2.76 -0.53
CA GLN A 312 -15.62 -2.30 -1.48
C GLN A 312 -15.77 -0.79 -1.38
N PHE A 313 -16.14 -0.15 -2.47
CA PHE A 313 -16.67 1.21 -2.41
C PHE A 313 -18.11 1.20 -1.88
N THR A 314 -18.47 2.28 -1.19
CA THR A 314 -19.84 2.55 -0.70
C THR A 314 -20.82 2.74 -1.86
#